data_7a8dfe1e9ef0cd76a6d6fca99b28640e
#
_entry.id   7a8dfe1e9ef0cd76a6d6fca99b28640e
#
_cell.length_a   1.000
_cell.length_b   1.000
_cell.length_c   1.000
_cell.angle_alpha   90.00
_cell.angle_beta   90.00
_cell.angle_gamma   90.00
#
_symmetry.space_group_name_H-M   'P 1'
#
loop_
_entity.id
_entity.type
_entity.pdbx_description
1 polymer ?
#
loop_
_entity_poly.entity_id
_entity_poly.type
_entity_poly.pdbx_seq_one_letter_code
_entity_poly.pdbx_strand_id
1 'polypeptide(L)'
;QEAYAVESHAKAAKAQAEGRFEAEIVPITVPGGKVVSQDGGIRAGTTAEGLATLKLAFDAENGTVTAGTSSPLTDGASATLVCSEDFAKAHGLK
;
A
#
# COMPACT_ATOMS: atom_id res chain seq x y z
N GLN A 1 -16.99 -3.93 4.56
CA GLN A 1 -16.03 -3.24 3.68
C GLN A 1 -15.22 -2.19 4.45
N GLU A 2 -15.87 -1.28 5.17
CA GLU A 2 -15.21 -0.21 5.93
C GLU A 2 -14.31 -0.74 7.04
N ALA A 3 -14.79 -1.71 7.84
CA ALA A 3 -13.99 -2.33 8.89
C ALA A 3 -12.72 -2.98 8.31
N TYR A 4 -12.83 -3.65 7.17
CA TYR A 4 -11.69 -4.22 6.47
C TYR A 4 -10.71 -3.14 5.99
N ALA A 5 -11.20 -2.04 5.44
CA ALA A 5 -10.37 -0.94 4.99
C ALA A 5 -9.60 -0.28 6.16
N VAL A 6 -10.27 -0.05 7.29
CA VAL A 6 -9.65 0.46 8.53
C VAL A 6 -8.53 -0.47 9.00
N GLU A 7 -8.82 -1.78 9.09
CA GLU A 7 -7.83 -2.77 9.52
C GLU A 7 -6.66 -2.86 8.55
N SER A 8 -6.90 -2.80 7.24
CA SER A 8 -5.87 -2.83 6.20
C SER A 8 -4.91 -1.65 6.34
N HIS A 9 -5.43 -0.43 6.47
CA HIS A 9 -4.60 0.76 6.69
C HIS A 9 -3.82 0.69 8.01
N ALA A 10 -4.43 0.21 9.08
CA ALA A 10 -3.76 0.06 10.38
C ALA A 10 -2.60 -0.94 10.32
N LYS A 11 -2.80 -2.09 9.67
CA LYS A 11 -1.74 -3.10 9.45
C LYS A 11 -0.59 -2.55 8.62
N ALA A 12 -0.89 -1.87 7.52
CA ALA A 12 0.12 -1.28 6.64
C ALA A 12 0.91 -0.17 7.35
N ALA A 13 0.23 0.71 8.07
CA ALA A 13 0.88 1.77 8.84
C ALA A 13 1.80 1.21 9.94
N LYS A 14 1.35 0.15 10.64
CA LYS A 14 2.18 -0.54 11.63
C LYS A 14 3.42 -1.16 10.99
N ALA A 15 3.26 -1.88 9.88
CA ALA A 15 4.39 -2.49 9.17
C ALA A 15 5.40 -1.44 8.68
N GLN A 16 4.92 -0.30 8.18
CA GLN A 16 5.77 0.82 7.78
C GLN A 16 6.52 1.42 8.98
N ALA A 17 5.85 1.64 10.10
CA ALA A 17 6.46 2.17 11.32
C ALA A 17 7.50 1.22 11.94
N GLU A 18 7.32 -0.09 11.77
CA GLU A 18 8.26 -1.13 12.20
C GLU A 18 9.42 -1.34 11.19
N GLY A 19 9.50 -0.58 10.11
CA GLY A 19 10.55 -0.68 9.10
C GLY A 19 10.50 -1.96 8.24
N ARG A 20 9.37 -2.68 8.22
CA ARG A 20 9.28 -3.98 7.54
C ARG A 20 9.48 -3.90 6.03
N PHE A 21 9.24 -2.73 5.43
CA PHE A 21 9.38 -2.51 4.00
C PHE A 21 10.73 -1.92 3.58
N GLU A 22 11.58 -1.52 4.52
CA GLU A 22 12.84 -0.80 4.22
C GLU A 22 13.79 -1.60 3.33
N ALA A 23 13.86 -2.91 3.53
CA ALA A 23 14.70 -3.79 2.73
C ALA A 23 14.17 -4.06 1.31
N GLU A 24 12.90 -3.76 1.05
CA GLU A 24 12.20 -4.07 -0.21
C GLU A 24 12.04 -2.82 -1.08
N ILE A 25 11.93 -1.64 -0.47
CA ILE A 25 11.68 -0.40 -1.19
C ILE A 25 12.96 0.13 -1.82
N VAL A 26 12.90 0.33 -3.14
CA VAL A 26 13.94 1.04 -3.89
C VAL A 26 13.56 2.51 -4.00
N PRO A 27 14.34 3.44 -3.38
CA PRO A 27 14.05 4.87 -3.49
C PRO A 27 14.19 5.36 -4.93
N ILE A 28 13.23 6.17 -5.38
CA ILE A 28 13.21 6.74 -6.73
C ILE A 28 13.42 8.25 -6.64
N THR A 29 14.38 8.75 -7.42
CA THR A 29 14.55 10.19 -7.60
C THR A 29 13.70 10.67 -8.77
N VAL A 30 12.72 11.51 -8.48
CA VAL A 30 11.85 12.10 -9.52
C VAL A 30 12.47 13.36 -10.13
N PRO A 31 11.99 13.82 -11.30
CA PRO A 31 12.41 15.11 -11.87
C PRO A 31 12.29 16.24 -10.83
N GLY A 32 13.33 17.03 -10.69
CA GLY A 32 13.44 18.04 -9.64
C GLY A 32 14.22 17.60 -8.39
N GLY A 33 14.74 16.36 -8.36
CA GLY A 33 15.67 15.88 -7.34
C GLY A 33 15.03 15.37 -6.04
N LYS A 34 13.71 15.38 -5.94
CA LYS A 34 13.01 14.80 -4.77
C LYS A 34 13.13 13.28 -4.79
N VAL A 35 13.50 12.69 -3.66
CA VAL A 35 13.52 11.23 -3.46
C VAL A 35 12.18 10.77 -2.88
N VAL A 36 11.58 9.76 -3.49
CA VAL A 36 10.38 9.08 -3.01
C VAL A 36 10.80 7.70 -2.53
N SER A 37 10.58 7.40 -1.26
CA SER A 37 10.97 6.16 -0.58
C SER A 37 9.88 5.60 0.32
N GLN A 38 8.69 6.18 0.29
CA GLN A 38 7.56 5.73 1.11
C GLN A 38 6.30 5.63 0.28
N ASP A 39 5.47 4.64 0.58
CA ASP A 39 4.13 4.51 0.04
C ASP A 39 3.25 5.65 0.55
N GLY A 40 2.75 6.48 -0.35
CA GLY A 40 1.83 7.59 -0.05
C GLY A 40 0.37 7.16 0.06
N GLY A 41 0.03 5.91 -0.22
CA GLY A 41 -1.34 5.39 -0.17
C GLY A 41 -1.80 4.98 1.24
N ILE A 42 -0.87 4.82 2.18
CA ILE A 42 -1.20 4.40 3.55
C ILE A 42 -1.75 5.58 4.36
N ARG A 43 -2.93 5.42 4.95
CA ARG A 43 -3.62 6.42 5.75
C ARG A 43 -3.81 5.90 7.18
N ALA A 44 -2.82 6.11 8.04
CA ALA A 44 -2.79 5.62 9.41
C ALA A 44 -3.98 6.08 10.28
N GLY A 45 -4.56 7.25 9.96
CA GLY A 45 -5.72 7.81 10.67
C GLY A 45 -7.08 7.40 10.10
N THR A 46 -7.17 6.34 9.31
CA THR A 46 -8.46 5.87 8.76
C THR A 46 -9.36 5.34 9.86
N THR A 47 -10.59 5.86 9.93
CA THR A 47 -11.63 5.41 10.88
C THR A 47 -12.94 5.08 10.14
N ALA A 48 -13.79 4.27 10.76
CA ALA A 48 -15.09 3.92 10.20
C ALA A 48 -15.97 5.16 10.01
N GLU A 49 -15.96 6.10 10.98
CA GLU A 49 -16.70 7.34 10.92
C GLU A 49 -16.23 8.21 9.74
N GLY A 50 -14.91 8.28 9.51
CA GLY A 50 -14.35 9.00 8.37
C GLY A 50 -14.75 8.37 7.04
N LEU A 51 -14.74 7.05 6.93
CA LEU A 51 -15.16 6.34 5.73
C LEU A 51 -16.66 6.50 5.43
N ALA A 52 -17.50 6.50 6.45
CA ALA A 52 -18.95 6.67 6.31
C ALA A 52 -19.37 8.04 5.73
N THR A 53 -18.49 9.05 5.76
CA THR A 53 -18.75 10.36 5.15
C THR A 53 -18.43 10.45 3.66
N LEU A 54 -17.81 9.42 3.11
CA LEU A 54 -17.39 9.41 1.70
C LEU A 54 -18.57 9.20 0.77
N LYS A 55 -18.52 9.86 -0.38
CA LYS A 55 -19.55 9.69 -1.43
C LYS A 55 -19.50 8.28 -2.01
N LEU A 56 -20.68 7.71 -2.22
CA LEU A 56 -20.84 6.48 -2.97
C LEU A 56 -20.35 6.66 -4.41
N ALA A 57 -19.60 5.67 -4.90
CA ALA A 57 -19.18 5.57 -6.28
C ALA A 57 -20.16 4.67 -7.05
N PHE A 58 -20.35 4.96 -8.33
CA PHE A 58 -21.17 4.19 -9.29
C PHE A 58 -22.69 4.23 -9.05
N ASP A 59 -23.17 3.95 -7.87
CA ASP A 59 -24.60 3.95 -7.52
C ASP A 59 -24.79 4.81 -6.26
N ALA A 60 -25.40 5.97 -6.43
CA ALA A 60 -25.58 6.94 -5.36
C ALA A 60 -26.72 6.59 -4.38
N GLU A 61 -27.64 5.70 -4.78
CA GLU A 61 -28.84 5.36 -3.99
C GLU A 61 -28.65 4.04 -3.23
N ASN A 62 -28.09 3.02 -3.89
CA ASN A 62 -28.02 1.66 -3.34
C ASN A 62 -26.57 1.12 -3.28
N GLY A 63 -25.59 1.92 -3.65
CA GLY A 63 -24.19 1.52 -3.68
C GLY A 63 -23.60 1.39 -2.27
N THR A 64 -22.48 0.67 -2.20
CA THR A 64 -21.68 0.53 -0.98
C THR A 64 -20.21 0.86 -1.20
N VAL A 65 -19.81 1.06 -2.44
CA VAL A 65 -18.42 1.32 -2.83
C VAL A 65 -18.11 2.81 -2.67
N THR A 66 -17.01 3.11 -2.01
CA THR A 66 -16.47 4.47 -1.87
C THR A 66 -14.99 4.50 -2.23
N ALA A 67 -14.42 5.69 -2.36
CA ALA A 67 -12.98 5.84 -2.54
C ALA A 67 -12.16 5.24 -1.37
N GLY A 68 -12.73 5.21 -0.17
CA GLY A 68 -12.08 4.65 1.02
C GLY A 68 -12.07 3.13 1.08
N THR A 69 -12.92 2.46 0.30
CA THR A 69 -13.00 1.01 0.20
C THR A 69 -12.45 0.48 -1.13
N SER A 70 -11.74 1.33 -1.88
CA SER A 70 -11.20 1.02 -3.21
C SER A 70 -9.71 1.30 -3.26
N SER A 71 -8.99 0.57 -4.13
CA SER A 71 -7.61 0.87 -4.44
C SER A 71 -7.49 2.19 -5.21
N PRO A 72 -6.54 3.07 -4.89
CA PRO A 72 -6.28 4.25 -5.69
C PRO A 72 -5.63 3.88 -7.03
N LEU A 73 -5.77 4.77 -8.02
CA LEU A 73 -4.96 4.71 -9.23
C LEU A 73 -3.60 5.33 -8.90
N THR A 74 -2.57 4.50 -8.88
CA THR A 74 -1.19 4.89 -8.55
C THR A 74 -0.20 4.22 -9.47
N ASP A 75 0.93 4.87 -9.70
CA ASP A 75 2.05 4.27 -10.39
C ASP A 75 2.85 3.42 -9.40
N GLY A 76 3.29 2.27 -9.85
CA GLY A 76 4.11 1.38 -9.04
C GLY A 76 4.76 0.31 -9.88
N ALA A 77 5.88 -0.22 -9.39
CA ALA A 77 6.55 -1.36 -10.00
C ALA A 77 7.09 -2.27 -8.90
N SER A 78 7.06 -3.56 -9.16
CA SER A 78 7.70 -4.56 -8.30
C SER A 78 8.46 -5.58 -9.14
N ALA A 79 9.49 -6.17 -8.54
CA ALA A 79 10.24 -7.26 -9.16
C ALA A 79 10.42 -8.39 -8.15
N THR A 80 10.24 -9.63 -8.61
CA THR A 80 10.45 -10.83 -7.81
C THR A 80 11.39 -11.77 -8.56
N LEU A 81 12.48 -12.16 -7.92
CA LEU A 81 13.38 -13.16 -8.45
C LEU A 81 12.93 -14.56 -8.01
N VAL A 82 12.59 -15.39 -8.99
CA VAL A 82 12.28 -16.81 -8.75
C VAL A 82 13.47 -17.64 -9.20
N CYS A 83 14.01 -18.45 -8.31
CA CYS A 83 15.19 -19.28 -8.61
C CYS A 83 15.13 -20.62 -7.84
N SER A 84 16.03 -21.55 -8.18
CA SER A 84 16.19 -22.77 -7.41
C SER A 84 16.84 -22.49 -6.05
N GLU A 85 16.61 -23.38 -5.09
CA GLU A 85 17.28 -23.30 -3.78
C GLU A 85 18.80 -23.31 -3.88
N ASP A 86 19.34 -24.14 -4.78
CA ASP A 86 20.78 -24.20 -5.00
C ASP A 86 21.35 -22.89 -5.55
N PHE A 87 20.63 -22.25 -6.46
CA PHE A 87 21.01 -20.92 -6.97
C PHE A 87 20.98 -19.88 -5.85
N ALA A 88 19.92 -19.87 -5.04
CA ALA A 88 19.80 -18.95 -3.91
C ALA A 88 20.98 -19.12 -2.94
N LYS A 89 21.30 -20.35 -2.56
CA LYS A 89 22.45 -20.65 -1.68
C LYS A 89 23.78 -20.23 -2.28
N ALA A 90 24.01 -20.53 -3.56
CA ALA A 90 25.26 -20.20 -4.25
C ALA A 90 25.51 -18.69 -4.36
N HIS A 91 24.43 -17.88 -4.37
CA HIS A 91 24.51 -16.43 -4.50
C HIS A 91 24.17 -15.66 -3.19
N GLY A 92 24.01 -16.38 -2.07
CA GLY A 92 23.70 -15.78 -0.78
C GLY A 92 22.36 -15.05 -0.70
N LEU A 93 21.39 -15.45 -1.54
CA LEU A 93 20.04 -14.90 -1.54
C LEU A 93 19.23 -15.46 -0.35
N LYS A 94 18.36 -14.61 0.22
CA LYS A 94 17.49 -14.96 1.36
C LYS A 94 16.07 -15.17 0.90
#